data_9df2833e359d4623093b4929184ee9bb
#
_entry.id   9df2833e359d4623093b4929184ee9bb
#
_cell.length_a   1.000
_cell.length_b   1.000
_cell.length_c   1.000
_cell.angle_alpha   90.00
_cell.angle_beta   90.00
_cell.angle_gamma   90.00
#
_symmetry.space_group_name_H-M   'P 1'
#
loop_
_entity.id
_entity.type
_entity.pdbx_description
1 polymer ?
#
loop_
_entity_poly.entity_id
_entity_poly.type
_entity_poly.pdbx_seq_one_letter_code
_entity_poly.pdbx_strand_id
1 'polypeptide(L)'
;CGSDCISDSKIMDMPFEDFLNAILPLKDSYKPNSITVVITGGEPLLRNDLPQCGKILRENGFRWGIVTNGFAYNSDIHAKLLSAGMGAITLSLDGFEDSHNWLRLNNNSFKNALQALDLISSTNRLFYDVVTCVNSRNITELSKFKDFLISKNIKAWRLFTIAPIGRAANNNDLQLTNQQLKQLMDFIAQSRIDKRIDIKFSCESYVGEYEKKVRDSYFFCRAGINIASILIDGSISACPNINRYFVQGNIYNDRFLDVWENRFDIMRNRNWTKTGICLNCKDYKNCNGGAMHLWNEKQDCIMTCINDKIKN
;
A
#
# COMPACT_ATOMS: atom_id res chain seq x y z
N CYS A 1 -4.53 6.30 -8.00
CA CYS A 1 -3.57 6.88 -7.08
C CYS A 1 -3.83 8.37 -6.89
N GLY A 2 -4.00 8.81 -5.65
CA GLY A 2 -4.24 10.23 -5.32
C GLY A 2 -2.96 11.03 -5.10
N SER A 3 -1.82 10.38 -4.93
CA SER A 3 -0.55 11.06 -4.69
C SER A 3 0.04 11.65 -5.99
N ASP A 4 0.73 12.76 -5.84
CA ASP A 4 1.52 13.36 -6.90
C ASP A 4 2.85 12.61 -7.01
N CYS A 5 2.86 11.55 -7.83
CA CYS A 5 4.10 10.90 -8.22
C CYS A 5 4.76 11.77 -9.30
N ILE A 6 5.68 12.60 -8.91
CA ILE A 6 6.44 13.45 -9.84
C ILE A 6 7.61 12.61 -10.37
N SER A 7 7.68 12.45 -11.68
CA SER A 7 8.90 12.01 -12.35
C SER A 7 9.83 13.23 -12.45
N ASP A 8 10.73 13.38 -11.49
CA ASP A 8 11.78 14.38 -11.59
C ASP A 8 13.01 13.72 -12.21
N SER A 9 13.30 14.10 -13.47
CA SER A 9 14.47 13.60 -14.22
C SER A 9 15.82 13.98 -13.58
N LYS A 10 15.82 14.84 -12.57
CA LYS A 10 17.01 15.23 -11.81
C LYS A 10 17.33 14.26 -10.67
N ILE A 11 16.36 13.44 -10.24
CA ILE A 11 16.55 12.43 -9.20
C ILE A 11 16.78 11.11 -9.92
N MET A 12 18.02 10.64 -9.92
CA MET A 12 18.36 9.32 -10.44
C MET A 12 17.82 8.23 -9.50
N ASP A 13 17.53 7.07 -10.07
CA ASP A 13 17.22 5.88 -9.27
C ASP A 13 18.39 5.59 -8.32
N MET A 14 18.06 5.29 -7.05
CA MET A 14 19.05 4.84 -6.09
C MET A 14 19.80 3.61 -6.64
N PRO A 15 21.15 3.57 -6.61
CA PRO A 15 21.89 2.35 -6.88
C PRO A 15 21.41 1.24 -5.96
N PHE A 16 21.11 0.06 -6.53
CA PHE A 16 20.59 -1.04 -5.71
C PHE A 16 21.59 -1.50 -4.64
N GLU A 17 22.87 -1.35 -4.89
CA GLU A 17 23.92 -1.66 -3.94
C GLU A 17 23.82 -0.83 -2.67
N ASP A 18 23.48 0.46 -2.77
CA ASP A 18 23.30 1.33 -1.60
C ASP A 18 22.15 0.84 -0.72
N PHE A 19 21.03 0.48 -1.35
CA PHE A 19 19.91 -0.15 -0.65
C PHE A 19 20.30 -1.47 0.00
N LEU A 20 20.98 -2.34 -0.74
CA LEU A 20 21.43 -3.65 -0.25
C LEU A 20 22.35 -3.50 0.97
N ASN A 21 23.35 -2.64 0.87
CA ASN A 21 24.30 -2.38 1.95
C ASN A 21 23.63 -1.85 3.22
N ALA A 22 22.56 -1.04 3.06
CA ALA A 22 21.78 -0.55 4.19
C ALA A 22 21.01 -1.66 4.93
N ILE A 23 20.50 -2.69 4.21
CA ILE A 23 19.68 -3.75 4.81
C ILE A 23 20.45 -5.02 5.17
N LEU A 24 21.66 -5.24 4.63
CA LEU A 24 22.45 -6.43 4.94
C LEU A 24 22.71 -6.62 6.44
N PRO A 25 23.02 -5.56 7.23
CA PRO A 25 23.22 -5.69 8.68
C PRO A 25 22.01 -6.19 9.45
N LEU A 26 20.80 -6.16 8.85
CA LEU A 26 19.61 -6.76 9.47
C LEU A 26 19.76 -8.27 9.70
N LYS A 27 20.63 -8.94 8.93
CA LYS A 27 20.88 -10.40 9.05
C LYS A 27 21.51 -10.77 10.39
N ASP A 28 22.15 -9.82 11.07
CA ASP A 28 22.78 -10.04 12.37
C ASP A 28 21.74 -10.10 13.50
N SER A 29 20.62 -9.38 13.34
CA SER A 29 19.55 -9.28 14.34
C SER A 29 18.27 -10.04 13.97
N TYR A 30 18.02 -10.27 12.69
CA TYR A 30 16.79 -10.87 12.18
C TYR A 30 17.08 -12.01 11.20
N LYS A 31 16.23 -13.02 11.16
CA LYS A 31 16.28 -14.06 10.12
C LYS A 31 15.91 -13.43 8.76
N PRO A 32 16.77 -13.48 7.74
CA PRO A 32 16.51 -12.82 6.46
C PRO A 32 15.18 -13.23 5.84
N ASN A 33 14.79 -14.51 5.92
CA ASN A 33 13.54 -15.02 5.39
C ASN A 33 12.28 -14.56 6.14
N SER A 34 12.42 -13.89 7.29
CA SER A 34 11.31 -13.22 7.99
C SER A 34 11.08 -11.79 7.48
N ILE A 35 12.01 -11.26 6.70
CA ILE A 35 11.93 -9.93 6.10
C ILE A 35 11.45 -10.07 4.66
N THR A 36 10.43 -9.29 4.31
CA THR A 36 9.96 -9.19 2.92
C THR A 36 10.27 -7.79 2.41
N VAL A 37 11.11 -7.71 1.38
CA VAL A 37 11.37 -6.46 0.65
C VAL A 37 10.28 -6.28 -0.40
N VAL A 38 9.49 -5.22 -0.29
CA VAL A 38 8.49 -4.86 -1.30
C VAL A 38 9.01 -3.69 -2.11
N ILE A 39 9.34 -3.96 -3.36
CA ILE A 39 9.79 -2.90 -4.28
C ILE A 39 8.55 -2.24 -4.85
N THR A 40 8.44 -0.95 -4.59
CA THR A 40 7.36 -0.09 -5.04
C THR A 40 7.98 1.25 -5.49
N GLY A 41 7.28 2.33 -5.41
CA GLY A 41 7.77 3.65 -5.78
C GLY A 41 6.73 4.34 -6.63
N GLY A 42 7.07 4.97 -7.76
CA GLY A 42 6.12 5.27 -8.81
C GLY A 42 5.63 3.95 -9.41
N GLU A 43 6.43 3.37 -10.28
CA GLU A 43 6.19 2.05 -10.88
C GLU A 43 7.52 1.27 -10.92
N PRO A 44 7.62 0.13 -10.21
CA PRO A 44 8.89 -0.61 -10.12
C PRO A 44 9.35 -1.19 -11.47
N LEU A 45 8.44 -1.44 -12.39
CA LEU A 45 8.77 -1.99 -13.72
C LEU A 45 9.47 -0.99 -14.65
N LEU A 46 9.57 0.28 -14.25
CA LEU A 46 10.40 1.27 -14.97
C LEU A 46 11.89 1.09 -14.66
N ARG A 47 12.23 0.34 -13.60
CA ARG A 47 13.60 0.03 -13.24
C ARG A 47 14.13 -1.13 -14.11
N ASN A 48 15.11 -0.85 -14.96
CA ASN A 48 15.62 -1.83 -15.92
C ASN A 48 16.34 -3.04 -15.29
N ASP A 49 16.98 -2.86 -14.14
CA ASP A 49 17.73 -3.88 -13.39
C ASP A 49 16.87 -4.60 -12.33
N LEU A 50 15.55 -4.40 -12.31
CA LEU A 50 14.65 -4.98 -11.30
C LEU A 50 14.81 -6.49 -11.12
N PRO A 51 14.90 -7.34 -12.18
CA PRO A 51 15.12 -8.76 -12.02
C PRO A 51 16.47 -9.07 -11.33
N GLN A 52 17.51 -8.30 -11.64
CA GLN A 52 18.82 -8.47 -11.00
C GLN A 52 18.77 -8.09 -9.52
N CYS A 53 18.08 -7.00 -9.18
CA CYS A 53 17.83 -6.60 -7.78
C CYS A 53 17.14 -7.73 -7.00
N GLY A 54 16.08 -8.29 -7.56
CA GLY A 54 15.34 -9.39 -6.96
C GLY A 54 16.18 -10.65 -6.76
N LYS A 55 17.02 -11.01 -7.74
CA LYS A 55 17.94 -12.14 -7.66
C LYS A 55 18.91 -11.95 -6.48
N ILE A 56 19.53 -10.77 -6.36
CA ILE A 56 20.48 -10.47 -5.29
C ILE A 56 19.79 -10.52 -3.92
N LEU A 57 18.55 -10.00 -3.79
CA LEU A 57 17.77 -10.12 -2.55
C LEU A 57 17.57 -11.58 -2.15
N ARG A 58 17.15 -12.43 -3.09
CA ARG A 58 16.95 -13.86 -2.87
C ARG A 58 18.25 -14.56 -2.45
N GLU A 59 19.35 -14.30 -3.14
CA GLU A 59 20.68 -14.86 -2.82
C GLU A 59 21.14 -14.50 -1.42
N ASN A 60 20.72 -13.32 -0.93
CA ASN A 60 20.94 -12.88 0.45
C ASN A 60 19.90 -13.39 1.45
N GLY A 61 18.95 -14.22 1.03
CA GLY A 61 17.95 -14.87 1.88
C GLY A 61 16.71 -14.03 2.15
N PHE A 62 16.59 -12.83 1.61
CA PHE A 62 15.39 -12.00 1.73
C PHE A 62 14.27 -12.49 0.83
N ARG A 63 13.04 -12.45 1.32
CA ARG A 63 11.85 -12.55 0.47
C ARG A 63 11.63 -11.23 -0.23
N TRP A 64 11.10 -11.27 -1.44
CA TRP A 64 10.80 -10.05 -2.15
C TRP A 64 9.56 -10.14 -3.03
N GLY A 65 8.99 -8.98 -3.32
CA GLY A 65 7.84 -8.83 -4.20
C GLY A 65 7.70 -7.40 -4.68
N ILE A 66 6.68 -7.14 -5.49
CA ILE A 66 6.40 -5.81 -6.06
C ILE A 66 4.95 -5.39 -5.88
N VAL A 67 4.73 -4.07 -5.93
CA VAL A 67 3.41 -3.47 -6.14
C VAL A 67 3.47 -2.73 -7.47
N THR A 68 2.63 -3.13 -8.43
CA THR A 68 2.68 -2.60 -9.80
C THR A 68 1.30 -2.17 -10.31
N ASN A 69 1.29 -1.23 -11.23
CA ASN A 69 0.10 -0.87 -12.00
C ASN A 69 -0.16 -1.86 -13.16
N GLY A 70 0.76 -2.77 -13.43
CA GLY A 70 0.66 -3.80 -14.47
C GLY A 70 0.86 -3.29 -15.90
N PHE A 71 1.05 -2.00 -16.12
CA PHE A 71 1.07 -1.40 -17.45
C PHE A 71 2.18 -1.97 -18.36
N ALA A 72 3.37 -2.16 -17.81
CA ALA A 72 4.53 -2.70 -18.52
C ALA A 72 4.70 -4.23 -18.30
N TYR A 73 3.80 -4.89 -17.56
CA TYR A 73 3.94 -6.30 -17.21
C TYR A 73 3.55 -7.20 -18.38
N ASN A 74 4.50 -7.98 -18.88
CA ASN A 74 4.32 -8.91 -19.99
C ASN A 74 4.95 -10.27 -19.67
N SER A 75 4.84 -11.23 -20.58
CA SER A 75 5.34 -12.60 -20.39
C SER A 75 6.86 -12.67 -20.18
N ASP A 76 7.64 -11.83 -20.84
CA ASP A 76 9.11 -11.80 -20.69
C ASP A 76 9.49 -11.26 -19.30
N ILE A 77 8.92 -10.14 -18.89
CA ILE A 77 9.13 -9.58 -17.55
C ILE A 77 8.65 -10.55 -16.48
N HIS A 78 7.48 -11.16 -16.66
CA HIS A 78 6.95 -12.19 -15.76
C HIS A 78 7.94 -13.33 -15.54
N ALA A 79 8.46 -13.93 -16.62
CA ALA A 79 9.41 -15.01 -16.53
C ALA A 79 10.73 -14.59 -15.85
N LYS A 80 11.25 -13.39 -16.14
CA LYS A 80 12.46 -12.84 -15.53
C LYS A 80 12.30 -12.63 -14.02
N LEU A 81 11.16 -12.06 -13.59
CA LEU A 81 10.89 -11.80 -12.16
C LEU A 81 10.72 -13.11 -11.38
N LEU A 82 10.01 -14.10 -11.93
CA LEU A 82 9.89 -15.42 -11.31
C LEU A 82 11.24 -16.12 -11.20
N SER A 83 12.05 -16.09 -12.26
CA SER A 83 13.41 -16.66 -12.25
C SER A 83 14.31 -16.00 -11.21
N ALA A 84 14.13 -14.71 -10.98
CA ALA A 84 14.79 -13.94 -9.92
C ALA A 84 14.26 -14.24 -8.51
N GLY A 85 13.21 -15.08 -8.40
CA GLY A 85 12.65 -15.53 -7.13
C GLY A 85 11.62 -14.60 -6.52
N MET A 86 10.92 -13.81 -7.32
CA MET A 86 9.77 -13.04 -6.86
C MET A 86 8.71 -13.96 -6.23
N GLY A 87 8.39 -13.72 -4.96
CA GLY A 87 7.44 -14.53 -4.20
C GLY A 87 6.06 -13.88 -4.03
N ALA A 88 5.97 -12.56 -4.28
CA ALA A 88 4.73 -11.81 -4.09
C ALA A 88 4.55 -10.70 -5.13
N ILE A 89 3.30 -10.48 -5.55
CA ILE A 89 2.94 -9.36 -6.41
C ILE A 89 1.56 -8.81 -6.02
N THR A 90 1.47 -7.51 -5.91
CA THR A 90 0.20 -6.79 -5.77
C THR A 90 -0.08 -6.03 -7.07
N LEU A 91 -1.20 -6.32 -7.69
CA LEU A 91 -1.65 -5.63 -8.91
C LEU A 91 -2.70 -4.58 -8.59
N SER A 92 -2.48 -3.37 -9.05
CA SER A 92 -3.48 -2.30 -8.95
C SER A 92 -4.52 -2.43 -10.06
N LEU A 93 -5.79 -2.63 -9.69
CA LEU A 93 -6.91 -2.67 -10.63
C LEU A 93 -8.15 -2.04 -9.97
N ASP A 94 -8.58 -0.88 -10.49
CA ASP A 94 -9.49 0.02 -9.78
C ASP A 94 -10.94 -0.05 -10.28
N GLY A 95 -11.36 -1.15 -10.86
CA GLY A 95 -12.67 -1.36 -11.43
C GLY A 95 -12.60 -1.77 -12.90
N PHE A 96 -13.69 -1.59 -13.64
CA PHE A 96 -13.75 -1.84 -15.07
C PHE A 96 -13.07 -0.72 -15.88
N GLU A 97 -13.04 -0.88 -17.19
CA GLU A 97 -12.22 -0.08 -18.10
C GLU A 97 -12.39 1.43 -17.91
N ASP A 98 -13.63 1.90 -17.90
CA ASP A 98 -13.92 3.34 -17.79
C ASP A 98 -13.40 3.93 -16.46
N SER A 99 -13.70 3.28 -15.33
CA SER A 99 -13.30 3.74 -14.01
C SER A 99 -11.79 3.61 -13.80
N HIS A 100 -11.20 2.50 -14.25
CA HIS A 100 -9.76 2.27 -14.12
C HIS A 100 -8.96 3.25 -14.98
N ASN A 101 -9.28 3.37 -16.27
CA ASN A 101 -8.58 4.25 -17.20
C ASN A 101 -8.70 5.73 -16.78
N TRP A 102 -9.89 6.13 -16.30
CA TRP A 102 -10.09 7.47 -15.74
C TRP A 102 -9.19 7.73 -14.53
N LEU A 103 -9.13 6.82 -13.56
CA LEU A 103 -8.30 6.99 -12.38
C LEU A 103 -6.80 7.01 -12.73
N ARG A 104 -6.39 6.17 -13.67
CA ARG A 104 -4.98 6.03 -14.11
C ARG A 104 -4.56 7.05 -15.16
N LEU A 105 -5.50 7.85 -15.69
CA LEU A 105 -5.28 8.86 -16.73
C LEU A 105 -4.62 8.28 -18.01
N ASN A 106 -5.00 7.04 -18.36
CA ASN A 106 -4.45 6.35 -19.53
C ASN A 106 -5.44 5.32 -20.07
N ASN A 107 -5.83 5.47 -21.35
CA ASN A 107 -6.85 4.63 -22.00
C ASN A 107 -6.44 3.17 -22.20
N ASN A 108 -5.16 2.84 -22.09
CA ASN A 108 -4.66 1.47 -22.23
C ASN A 108 -4.39 0.80 -20.88
N SER A 109 -4.60 1.50 -19.75
CA SER A 109 -4.22 1.01 -18.43
C SER A 109 -4.95 -0.26 -18.05
N PHE A 110 -6.28 -0.31 -18.27
CA PHE A 110 -7.10 -1.48 -17.97
C PHE A 110 -6.70 -2.70 -18.81
N LYS A 111 -6.56 -2.53 -20.12
CA LYS A 111 -6.14 -3.60 -21.03
C LYS A 111 -4.82 -4.23 -20.59
N ASN A 112 -3.81 -3.42 -20.30
CA ASN A 112 -2.50 -3.90 -19.89
C ASN A 112 -2.54 -4.55 -18.50
N ALA A 113 -3.28 -3.98 -17.55
CA ALA A 113 -3.47 -4.58 -16.23
C ALA A 113 -4.19 -5.94 -16.30
N LEU A 114 -5.14 -6.13 -17.23
CA LEU A 114 -5.77 -7.42 -17.46
C LEU A 114 -4.80 -8.48 -18.00
N GLN A 115 -3.92 -8.11 -18.92
CA GLN A 115 -2.86 -9.03 -19.40
C GLN A 115 -1.94 -9.44 -18.24
N ALA A 116 -1.57 -8.48 -17.38
CA ALA A 116 -0.81 -8.78 -16.17
C ALA A 116 -1.58 -9.73 -15.25
N LEU A 117 -2.88 -9.48 -15.03
CA LEU A 117 -3.75 -10.30 -14.19
C LEU A 117 -3.80 -11.75 -14.66
N ASP A 118 -3.98 -11.97 -15.96
CA ASP A 118 -4.05 -13.32 -16.56
C ASP A 118 -2.72 -14.09 -16.39
N LEU A 119 -1.57 -13.43 -16.54
CA LEU A 119 -0.26 -14.03 -16.30
C LEU A 119 -0.07 -14.38 -14.81
N ILE A 120 -0.42 -13.45 -13.91
CA ILE A 120 -0.26 -13.62 -12.46
C ILE A 120 -1.17 -14.73 -11.94
N SER A 121 -2.44 -14.75 -12.34
CA SER A 121 -3.44 -15.70 -11.83
C SER A 121 -3.24 -17.13 -12.34
N SER A 122 -2.52 -17.30 -13.46
CA SER A 122 -2.15 -18.61 -13.99
C SER A 122 -0.90 -19.21 -13.33
N THR A 123 -0.22 -18.46 -12.46
CA THR A 123 1.08 -18.83 -11.90
C THR A 123 0.93 -19.53 -10.55
N ASN A 124 1.42 -20.75 -10.46
CA ASN A 124 1.50 -21.48 -9.19
C ASN A 124 2.66 -20.96 -8.32
N ARG A 125 2.48 -21.00 -6.98
CA ARG A 125 3.51 -20.62 -5.98
C ARG A 125 3.83 -19.12 -5.91
N LEU A 126 3.08 -18.27 -6.59
CA LEU A 126 3.17 -16.83 -6.45
C LEU A 126 2.05 -16.36 -5.51
N PHE A 127 2.41 -15.66 -4.43
CA PHE A 127 1.40 -14.97 -3.63
C PHE A 127 0.99 -13.70 -4.38
N TYR A 128 -0.30 -13.55 -4.65
CA TYR A 128 -0.79 -12.35 -5.33
C TYR A 128 -2.13 -11.87 -4.80
N ASP A 129 -2.32 -10.58 -4.90
CA ASP A 129 -3.60 -9.95 -4.64
C ASP A 129 -3.85 -8.77 -5.59
N VAL A 130 -5.11 -8.39 -5.67
CA VAL A 130 -5.55 -7.17 -6.35
C VAL A 130 -5.81 -6.09 -5.31
N VAL A 131 -5.40 -4.86 -5.62
CA VAL A 131 -5.75 -3.68 -4.81
C VAL A 131 -6.58 -2.72 -5.64
N THR A 132 -7.63 -2.19 -5.02
CA THR A 132 -8.53 -1.20 -5.63
C THR A 132 -8.61 0.04 -4.77
N CYS A 133 -8.32 1.20 -5.37
CA CYS A 133 -8.57 2.51 -4.78
C CYS A 133 -10.04 2.89 -5.05
N VAL A 134 -10.88 2.75 -4.03
CA VAL A 134 -12.32 3.03 -4.13
C VAL A 134 -12.58 4.54 -4.10
N ASN A 135 -13.40 4.99 -5.01
CA ASN A 135 -13.78 6.39 -5.20
C ASN A 135 -15.25 6.51 -5.60
N SER A 136 -15.76 7.73 -5.80
CA SER A 136 -17.17 7.97 -6.10
C SER A 136 -17.64 7.33 -7.42
N ARG A 137 -16.73 7.08 -8.37
CA ARG A 137 -17.09 6.47 -9.66
C ARG A 137 -17.19 4.95 -9.60
N ASN A 138 -16.23 4.27 -8.96
CA ASN A 138 -16.17 2.81 -8.98
C ASN A 138 -16.92 2.12 -7.83
N ILE A 139 -17.39 2.87 -6.82
CA ILE A 139 -18.14 2.29 -5.69
C ILE A 139 -19.36 1.49 -6.11
N THR A 140 -20.07 1.91 -7.17
CA THR A 140 -21.30 1.27 -7.63
C THR A 140 -21.06 0.00 -8.43
N GLU A 141 -19.85 -0.24 -8.91
CA GLU A 141 -19.52 -1.41 -9.72
C GLU A 141 -18.84 -2.54 -8.92
N LEU A 142 -18.52 -2.32 -7.61
CA LEU A 142 -17.75 -3.27 -6.80
C LEU A 142 -18.35 -4.68 -6.75
N SER A 143 -19.68 -4.82 -6.74
CA SER A 143 -20.31 -6.14 -6.72
C SER A 143 -20.03 -6.92 -8.01
N LYS A 144 -20.23 -6.28 -9.17
CA LYS A 144 -19.92 -6.90 -10.47
C LYS A 144 -18.41 -7.15 -10.62
N PHE A 145 -17.60 -6.24 -10.09
CA PHE A 145 -16.15 -6.36 -10.13
C PHE A 145 -15.64 -7.51 -9.25
N LYS A 146 -16.28 -7.77 -8.10
CA LYS A 146 -16.03 -8.96 -7.29
C LYS A 146 -16.24 -10.25 -8.10
N ASP A 147 -17.40 -10.36 -8.76
CA ASP A 147 -17.72 -11.55 -9.55
C ASP A 147 -16.75 -11.74 -10.73
N PHE A 148 -16.33 -10.64 -11.35
CA PHE A 148 -15.29 -10.63 -12.36
C PHE A 148 -13.93 -11.14 -11.80
N LEU A 149 -13.48 -10.66 -10.65
CA LEU A 149 -12.23 -11.12 -10.02
C LEU A 149 -12.30 -12.62 -9.66
N ILE A 150 -13.44 -13.10 -9.18
CA ILE A 150 -13.66 -14.53 -8.92
C ILE A 150 -13.57 -15.34 -10.23
N SER A 151 -14.14 -14.86 -11.33
CA SER A 151 -14.07 -15.53 -12.64
C SER A 151 -12.64 -15.60 -13.19
N LYS A 152 -11.78 -14.64 -12.80
CA LYS A 152 -10.35 -14.60 -13.09
C LYS A 152 -9.49 -15.38 -12.08
N ASN A 153 -10.13 -16.17 -11.20
CA ASN A 153 -9.47 -16.98 -10.17
C ASN A 153 -8.65 -16.17 -9.15
N ILE A 154 -8.99 -14.89 -8.95
CA ILE A 154 -8.34 -14.05 -7.92
C ILE A 154 -8.82 -14.49 -6.55
N LYS A 155 -7.87 -14.73 -5.64
CA LYS A 155 -8.14 -15.25 -4.29
C LYS A 155 -8.10 -14.18 -3.19
N ALA A 156 -7.46 -13.05 -3.45
CA ALA A 156 -7.34 -11.97 -2.48
C ALA A 156 -7.57 -10.61 -3.13
N TRP A 157 -8.40 -9.79 -2.48
CA TRP A 157 -8.75 -8.45 -2.94
C TRP A 157 -8.76 -7.46 -1.77
N ARG A 158 -7.90 -6.44 -1.83
CA ARG A 158 -7.84 -5.39 -0.83
C ARG A 158 -8.43 -4.10 -1.37
N LEU A 159 -9.28 -3.47 -0.58
CA LEU A 159 -9.95 -2.22 -0.88
C LEU A 159 -9.35 -1.10 -0.02
N PHE A 160 -9.04 0.01 -0.67
CA PHE A 160 -8.52 1.23 -0.06
C PHE A 160 -9.45 2.40 -0.35
N THR A 161 -9.52 3.37 0.54
CA THR A 161 -9.99 4.71 0.18
C THR A 161 -8.82 5.52 -0.39
N ILE A 162 -9.10 6.68 -0.94
CA ILE A 162 -8.04 7.57 -1.44
C ILE A 162 -7.83 8.68 -0.39
N ALA A 163 -6.62 8.74 0.16
CA ALA A 163 -6.26 9.80 1.11
C ALA A 163 -6.34 11.18 0.43
N PRO A 164 -6.83 12.23 1.13
CA PRO A 164 -6.99 13.58 0.58
C PRO A 164 -5.63 14.32 0.52
N ILE A 165 -4.67 13.76 -0.22
CA ILE A 165 -3.32 14.30 -0.44
C ILE A 165 -3.01 14.37 -1.93
N GLY A 166 -2.05 15.22 -2.31
CA GLY A 166 -1.65 15.40 -3.70
C GLY A 166 -2.85 15.79 -4.57
N ARG A 167 -2.99 15.20 -5.75
CA ARG A 167 -4.12 15.49 -6.66
C ARG A 167 -5.50 15.14 -6.09
N ALA A 168 -5.56 14.31 -5.05
CA ALA A 168 -6.82 13.95 -4.39
C ALA A 168 -7.25 14.96 -3.33
N ALA A 169 -6.39 15.89 -2.93
CA ALA A 169 -6.72 16.88 -1.89
C ALA A 169 -7.89 17.79 -2.28
N ASN A 170 -7.98 18.13 -3.57
CA ASN A 170 -8.97 19.08 -4.11
C ASN A 170 -9.88 18.44 -5.18
N ASN A 171 -9.94 17.09 -5.22
CA ASN A 171 -10.77 16.39 -6.19
C ASN A 171 -11.81 15.52 -5.47
N ASN A 172 -13.04 16.03 -5.41
CA ASN A 172 -14.16 15.35 -4.74
C ASN A 172 -14.54 14.02 -5.40
N ASP A 173 -14.30 13.85 -6.71
CA ASP A 173 -14.58 12.60 -7.40
C ASP A 173 -13.68 11.44 -6.93
N LEU A 174 -12.52 11.77 -6.34
CA LEU A 174 -11.61 10.81 -5.75
C LEU A 174 -11.98 10.45 -4.30
N GLN A 175 -12.86 11.21 -3.67
CA GLN A 175 -13.28 10.99 -2.29
C GLN A 175 -14.63 10.25 -2.23
N LEU A 176 -14.86 9.55 -1.14
CA LEU A 176 -16.16 8.97 -0.80
C LEU A 176 -16.93 9.92 0.13
N THR A 177 -18.21 10.10 -0.12
CA THR A 177 -19.13 10.70 0.85
C THR A 177 -19.26 9.79 2.08
N ASN A 178 -19.83 10.30 3.18
CA ASN A 178 -20.07 9.49 4.38
C ASN A 178 -20.97 8.28 4.05
N GLN A 179 -22.01 8.50 3.25
CA GLN A 179 -22.92 7.44 2.81
C GLN A 179 -22.21 6.38 1.95
N GLN A 180 -21.37 6.80 1.00
CA GLN A 180 -20.59 5.90 0.17
C GLN A 180 -19.56 5.11 0.98
N LEU A 181 -18.94 5.74 1.98
CA LEU A 181 -18.00 5.07 2.87
C LEU A 181 -18.69 3.97 3.68
N LYS A 182 -19.88 4.25 4.23
CA LYS A 182 -20.72 3.24 4.90
C LYS A 182 -21.10 2.13 3.93
N GLN A 183 -21.55 2.47 2.71
CA GLN A 183 -21.83 1.50 1.64
C GLN A 183 -20.63 0.60 1.35
N LEU A 184 -19.41 1.15 1.30
CA LEU A 184 -18.18 0.37 1.13
C LEU A 184 -17.97 -0.62 2.28
N MET A 185 -18.16 -0.18 3.53
CA MET A 185 -18.01 -1.07 4.69
C MET A 185 -19.05 -2.19 4.68
N ASP A 186 -20.30 -1.88 4.39
CA ASP A 186 -21.39 -2.86 4.26
C ASP A 186 -21.11 -3.86 3.13
N PHE A 187 -20.65 -3.37 1.97
CA PHE A 187 -20.24 -4.21 0.85
C PHE A 187 -19.12 -5.20 1.24
N ILE A 188 -18.08 -4.73 1.90
CA ILE A 188 -16.98 -5.59 2.32
C ILE A 188 -17.47 -6.63 3.34
N ALA A 189 -18.22 -6.19 4.37
CA ALA A 189 -18.74 -7.08 5.40
C ALA A 189 -19.62 -8.19 4.80
N GLN A 190 -20.53 -7.84 3.89
CA GLN A 190 -21.38 -8.79 3.18
C GLN A 190 -20.57 -9.71 2.27
N SER A 191 -19.60 -9.17 1.52
CA SER A 191 -18.82 -9.93 0.54
C SER A 191 -17.89 -10.94 1.20
N ARG A 192 -17.45 -10.72 2.44
CA ARG A 192 -16.61 -11.66 3.21
C ARG A 192 -17.33 -12.94 3.63
N ILE A 193 -18.65 -13.00 3.50
CA ILE A 193 -19.42 -14.24 3.68
C ILE A 193 -19.11 -15.22 2.53
N ASP A 194 -18.86 -14.68 1.33
CA ASP A 194 -18.42 -15.46 0.17
C ASP A 194 -16.93 -15.85 0.30
N LYS A 195 -16.67 -17.13 0.48
CA LYS A 195 -15.31 -17.65 0.72
C LYS A 195 -14.50 -17.92 -0.56
N ARG A 196 -15.06 -17.61 -1.73
CA ARG A 196 -14.35 -17.80 -3.01
C ARG A 196 -13.22 -16.79 -3.19
N ILE A 197 -13.32 -15.63 -2.53
CA ILE A 197 -12.31 -14.56 -2.56
C ILE A 197 -12.17 -13.95 -1.15
N ASP A 198 -10.95 -13.73 -0.70
CA ASP A 198 -10.64 -13.05 0.57
C ASP A 198 -10.63 -11.54 0.35
N ILE A 199 -11.68 -10.87 0.84
CA ILE A 199 -11.85 -9.42 0.68
C ILE A 199 -11.55 -8.72 2.00
N LYS A 200 -10.75 -7.65 1.94
CA LYS A 200 -10.37 -6.88 3.13
C LYS A 200 -10.35 -5.38 2.88
N PHE A 201 -10.84 -4.62 3.85
CA PHE A 201 -10.49 -3.22 3.95
C PHE A 201 -9.04 -3.10 4.44
N SER A 202 -8.24 -2.33 3.74
CA SER A 202 -6.82 -2.27 4.01
C SER A 202 -6.45 -1.34 5.17
N CYS A 203 -5.16 -1.02 5.31
CA CYS A 203 -4.59 -0.37 6.51
C CYS A 203 -4.78 1.16 6.54
N GLU A 204 -6.02 1.64 6.35
CA GLU A 204 -6.29 3.07 6.24
C GLU A 204 -6.63 3.73 7.58
N SER A 205 -7.51 3.12 8.38
CA SER A 205 -7.92 3.66 9.66
C SER A 205 -8.73 2.64 10.47
N TYR A 206 -8.97 2.96 11.73
CA TYR A 206 -9.95 2.29 12.56
C TYR A 206 -11.37 2.62 12.07
N VAL A 207 -12.23 1.62 11.97
CA VAL A 207 -13.58 1.72 11.40
C VAL A 207 -14.68 1.30 12.39
N GLY A 208 -14.41 1.42 13.69
CA GLY A 208 -15.41 1.20 14.74
C GLY A 208 -16.00 -0.20 14.74
N GLU A 209 -17.33 -0.28 14.68
CA GLU A 209 -18.08 -1.53 14.69
C GLU A 209 -17.85 -2.45 13.48
N TYR A 210 -17.25 -1.92 12.42
CA TYR A 210 -16.90 -2.69 11.23
C TYR A 210 -15.58 -3.47 11.35
N GLU A 211 -14.74 -3.20 12.38
CA GLU A 211 -13.38 -3.75 12.45
C GLU A 211 -13.29 -5.26 12.14
N LYS A 212 -14.03 -6.10 12.86
CA LYS A 212 -14.01 -7.56 12.63
C LYS A 212 -14.82 -8.01 11.41
N LYS A 213 -15.66 -7.13 10.89
CA LYS A 213 -16.51 -7.43 9.72
C LYS A 213 -15.75 -7.24 8.41
N VAL A 214 -14.81 -6.28 8.36
CA VAL A 214 -14.13 -5.87 7.12
C VAL A 214 -12.66 -6.31 7.06
N ARG A 215 -12.09 -6.87 8.14
CA ARG A 215 -10.72 -7.38 8.20
C ARG A 215 -10.59 -8.45 9.29
N ASP A 216 -9.48 -9.18 9.32
CA ASP A 216 -9.31 -10.32 10.24
C ASP A 216 -8.85 -9.88 11.64
N SER A 217 -8.09 -8.79 11.72
CA SER A 217 -7.56 -8.24 12.97
C SER A 217 -7.96 -6.79 13.13
N TYR A 218 -7.98 -6.30 14.38
CA TYR A 218 -8.15 -4.88 14.62
C TYR A 218 -7.09 -4.05 13.91
N PHE A 219 -7.51 -2.86 13.49
CA PHE A 219 -6.61 -1.90 12.88
C PHE A 219 -5.47 -1.52 13.84
N PHE A 220 -4.27 -1.51 13.29
CA PHE A 220 -3.17 -0.71 13.80
C PHE A 220 -2.30 -0.25 12.62
N CYS A 221 -1.80 0.95 12.68
CA CYS A 221 -0.88 1.42 11.66
C CYS A 221 0.48 0.76 11.85
N ARG A 222 0.95 0.07 10.84
CA ARG A 222 2.16 -0.75 10.88
C ARG A 222 3.46 0.03 10.73
N ALA A 223 3.34 1.31 10.35
CA ALA A 223 4.46 2.20 10.12
C ALA A 223 5.35 2.31 11.37
N GLY A 224 6.64 2.06 11.23
CA GLY A 224 7.63 2.08 12.30
C GLY A 224 7.50 0.98 13.34
N ILE A 225 6.52 0.06 13.20
CA ILE A 225 6.28 -1.10 14.08
C ILE A 225 6.81 -2.39 13.42
N ASN A 226 6.39 -2.68 12.20
CA ASN A 226 6.87 -3.80 11.41
C ASN A 226 7.00 -3.46 9.92
N ILE A 227 6.92 -2.19 9.57
CA ILE A 227 7.19 -1.65 8.24
C ILE A 227 8.16 -0.47 8.40
N ALA A 228 9.19 -0.45 7.57
CA ALA A 228 10.04 0.69 7.30
C ALA A 228 10.24 0.81 5.79
N SER A 229 10.69 1.97 5.34
CA SER A 229 10.95 2.24 3.93
C SER A 229 12.24 3.00 3.76
N ILE A 230 12.98 2.66 2.72
CA ILE A 230 14.08 3.47 2.20
C ILE A 230 13.55 4.12 0.93
N LEU A 231 13.55 5.44 0.89
CA LEU A 231 13.06 6.22 -0.25
C LEU A 231 14.19 6.40 -1.27
N ILE A 232 13.84 6.88 -2.47
CA ILE A 232 14.78 7.00 -3.59
C ILE A 232 16.01 7.89 -3.30
N ASP A 233 15.89 8.84 -2.38
CA ASP A 233 16.96 9.74 -1.92
C ASP A 233 17.71 9.22 -0.70
N GLY A 234 17.54 7.96 -0.34
CA GLY A 234 18.15 7.34 0.84
C GLY A 234 17.41 7.62 2.15
N SER A 235 16.38 8.44 2.17
CA SER A 235 15.63 8.75 3.38
C SER A 235 15.01 7.50 3.99
N ILE A 236 15.15 7.33 5.31
CA ILE A 236 14.56 6.25 6.09
C ILE A 236 13.23 6.73 6.68
N SER A 237 12.14 6.16 6.19
CA SER A 237 10.78 6.46 6.62
C SER A 237 10.09 5.24 7.20
N ALA A 238 9.04 5.46 7.99
CA ALA A 238 8.24 4.38 8.56
C ALA A 238 7.30 3.69 7.53
N CYS A 239 6.98 4.38 6.44
CA CYS A 239 6.14 3.89 5.34
C CYS A 239 6.32 4.83 4.14
N PRO A 240 6.25 4.35 2.88
CA PRO A 240 6.42 5.20 1.71
C PRO A 240 5.32 6.27 1.55
N ASN A 241 4.16 6.07 2.19
CA ASN A 241 3.00 6.96 2.09
C ASN A 241 2.93 8.02 3.19
N ILE A 242 3.90 8.06 4.10
CA ILE A 242 3.92 9.04 5.19
C ILE A 242 4.64 10.31 4.73
N ASN A 243 4.15 11.46 5.23
CA ASN A 243 4.77 12.75 4.96
C ASN A 243 6.27 12.73 5.31
N ARG A 244 7.08 13.38 4.48
CA ARG A 244 8.53 13.47 4.67
C ARG A 244 8.95 14.16 5.97
N TYR A 245 8.07 14.92 6.60
CA TYR A 245 8.27 15.46 7.94
C TYR A 245 8.64 14.35 8.96
N PHE A 246 8.14 13.13 8.75
CA PHE A 246 8.38 11.99 9.63
C PHE A 246 9.57 11.11 9.21
N VAL A 247 10.46 11.58 8.35
CA VAL A 247 11.71 10.89 8.02
C VAL A 247 12.61 10.84 9.26
N GLN A 248 13.19 9.68 9.55
CA GLN A 248 13.94 9.43 10.78
C GLN A 248 15.45 9.34 10.57
N GLY A 249 15.92 9.33 9.34
CA GLY A 249 17.33 9.24 8.99
C GLY A 249 17.53 9.11 7.49
N ASN A 250 18.79 8.88 7.10
CA ASN A 250 19.16 8.66 5.71
C ASN A 250 20.30 7.64 5.64
N ILE A 251 20.19 6.63 4.75
CA ILE A 251 21.18 5.53 4.64
C ILE A 251 22.59 6.00 4.31
N TYR A 252 22.75 7.18 3.74
CA TYR A 252 24.07 7.75 3.45
C TYR A 252 24.76 8.36 4.67
N ASN A 253 24.02 8.57 5.78
CA ASN A 253 24.56 9.16 7.01
C ASN A 253 24.32 8.29 8.24
N ASP A 254 23.36 7.35 8.17
CA ASP A 254 22.89 6.57 9.31
C ASP A 254 22.88 5.08 8.98
N ARG A 255 23.20 4.23 9.97
CA ARG A 255 22.95 2.80 9.84
C ARG A 255 21.43 2.54 9.94
N PHE A 256 20.87 1.88 8.94
CA PHE A 256 19.44 1.59 8.90
C PHE A 256 18.92 0.87 10.16
N LEU A 257 19.68 -0.11 10.66
CA LEU A 257 19.32 -0.87 11.86
C LEU A 257 19.23 0.05 13.09
N ASP A 258 20.18 0.96 13.27
CA ASP A 258 20.20 1.89 14.41
C ASP A 258 18.99 2.84 14.37
N VAL A 259 18.63 3.31 13.17
CA VAL A 259 17.42 4.14 12.97
C VAL A 259 16.16 3.32 13.27
N TRP A 260 16.09 2.08 12.76
CA TRP A 260 14.96 1.18 13.00
C TRP A 260 14.75 0.90 14.49
N GLU A 261 15.79 0.62 15.21
CA GLU A 261 15.69 0.24 16.62
C GLU A 261 15.41 1.45 17.52
N ASN A 262 16.03 2.61 17.25
CA ASN A 262 16.12 3.70 18.22
C ASN A 262 15.39 5.00 17.84
N ARG A 263 14.96 5.19 16.58
CA ARG A 263 14.41 6.49 16.15
C ARG A 263 12.92 6.47 15.77
N PHE A 264 12.26 5.31 15.76
CA PHE A 264 10.84 5.20 15.41
C PHE A 264 9.88 5.36 16.61
N ASP A 265 10.31 5.93 17.72
CA ASP A 265 9.47 6.14 18.91
C ASP A 265 8.23 6.97 18.60
N ILE A 266 8.35 8.00 17.76
CA ILE A 266 7.22 8.81 17.30
C ILE A 266 6.11 7.99 16.61
N MET A 267 6.47 6.84 16.00
CA MET A 267 5.52 5.92 15.37
C MET A 267 5.01 4.87 16.35
N ARG A 268 5.80 4.47 17.33
CA ARG A 268 5.51 3.42 18.31
C ARG A 268 4.70 3.94 19.48
N ASN A 269 5.02 5.15 19.96
CA ASN A 269 4.25 5.87 20.99
C ASN A 269 3.49 7.03 20.33
N ARG A 270 2.19 6.87 20.17
CA ARG A 270 1.33 7.83 19.46
C ARG A 270 0.49 8.72 20.37
N ASN A 271 0.83 8.83 21.66
CA ASN A 271 0.10 9.70 22.59
C ASN A 271 0.04 11.16 22.12
N TRP A 272 1.04 11.60 21.36
CA TRP A 272 1.10 12.92 20.75
C TRP A 272 -0.02 13.17 19.72
N THR A 273 -0.61 12.12 19.12
CA THR A 273 -1.74 12.25 18.18
C THR A 273 -3.09 12.52 18.87
N LYS A 274 -3.10 12.59 20.22
CA LYS A 274 -4.32 12.83 21.00
C LYS A 274 -4.65 14.32 21.04
N THR A 275 -4.88 14.91 19.88
CA THR A 275 -5.20 16.33 19.66
C THR A 275 -6.47 16.48 18.84
N GLY A 276 -6.99 17.68 18.70
CA GLY A 276 -8.18 17.98 17.91
C GLY A 276 -9.34 17.02 18.21
N ILE A 277 -9.91 16.41 17.18
CA ILE A 277 -11.03 15.45 17.33
C ILE A 277 -10.65 14.18 18.10
N CYS A 278 -9.36 13.87 18.21
CA CYS A 278 -8.87 12.71 18.94
C CYS A 278 -8.76 12.95 20.45
N LEU A 279 -8.76 14.19 20.92
CA LEU A 279 -8.52 14.56 22.32
C LEU A 279 -9.50 13.87 23.29
N ASN A 280 -10.79 13.92 22.98
CA ASN A 280 -11.86 13.33 23.79
C ASN A 280 -12.53 12.12 23.12
N CYS A 281 -11.86 11.51 22.15
CA CYS A 281 -12.42 10.39 21.39
C CYS A 281 -12.47 9.12 22.25
N LYS A 282 -13.67 8.54 22.36
CA LYS A 282 -13.89 7.28 23.13
C LYS A 282 -13.18 6.09 22.48
N ASP A 283 -12.98 6.13 21.18
CA ASP A 283 -12.34 5.06 20.41
C ASP A 283 -10.82 5.19 20.32
N TYR A 284 -10.24 6.24 20.93
CA TYR A 284 -8.79 6.50 20.81
C TYR A 284 -7.91 5.33 21.22
N LYS A 285 -8.28 4.59 22.26
CA LYS A 285 -7.57 3.39 22.72
C LYS A 285 -7.36 2.34 21.62
N ASN A 286 -8.34 2.22 20.71
CA ASN A 286 -8.33 1.23 19.62
C ASN A 286 -7.73 1.80 18.35
N CYS A 287 -7.85 3.11 18.17
CA CYS A 287 -7.48 3.82 16.93
C CYS A 287 -6.05 4.37 16.95
N ASN A 288 -5.58 4.86 18.11
CA ASN A 288 -4.28 5.51 18.29
C ASN A 288 -3.99 6.61 17.23
N GLY A 289 -4.98 7.47 16.96
CA GLY A 289 -4.83 8.55 15.99
C GLY A 289 -4.90 8.14 14.52
N GLY A 290 -5.30 6.88 14.21
CA GLY A 290 -5.48 6.41 12.83
C GLY A 290 -4.19 6.09 12.09
N ALA A 291 -4.26 6.10 10.76
CA ALA A 291 -3.09 5.86 9.93
C ALA A 291 -2.21 7.11 9.81
N MET A 292 -0.90 6.92 9.91
CA MET A 292 0.06 8.04 9.91
C MET A 292 0.05 8.86 8.61
N HIS A 293 -0.30 8.26 7.49
CA HIS A 293 -0.40 9.00 6.22
C HIS A 293 -1.60 9.95 6.16
N LEU A 294 -2.53 9.85 7.12
CA LEU A 294 -3.65 10.78 7.28
C LEU A 294 -3.38 11.91 8.29
N TRP A 295 -2.16 12.00 8.81
CA TRP A 295 -1.77 13.04 9.74
C TRP A 295 -1.32 14.30 9.00
N ASN A 296 -1.85 15.46 9.42
CA ASN A 296 -1.44 16.78 8.93
C ASN A 296 -0.50 17.41 9.95
N GLU A 297 0.79 17.43 9.66
CA GLU A 297 1.83 17.95 10.54
C GLU A 297 1.75 19.48 10.74
N LYS A 298 1.16 20.19 9.76
CA LYS A 298 1.02 21.67 9.84
C LYS A 298 -0.11 22.08 10.76
N GLN A 299 -1.14 21.24 10.87
CA GLN A 299 -2.33 21.52 11.69
C GLN A 299 -2.35 20.70 12.97
N ASP A 300 -1.36 19.83 13.18
CA ASP A 300 -1.25 18.92 14.32
C ASP A 300 -2.54 18.12 14.59
N CYS A 301 -3.13 17.59 13.53
CA CYS A 301 -4.37 16.82 13.60
C CYS A 301 -4.50 15.81 12.46
N ILE A 302 -5.42 14.86 12.60
CA ILE A 302 -5.79 13.94 11.53
C ILE A 302 -6.61 14.68 10.46
N MET A 303 -6.23 14.54 9.19
CA MET A 303 -6.92 15.15 8.04
C MET A 303 -8.35 14.65 7.87
N THR A 304 -8.57 13.36 8.14
CA THR A 304 -9.88 12.72 8.02
C THR A 304 -9.99 11.55 8.99
N CYS A 305 -11.10 11.47 9.70
CA CYS A 305 -11.42 10.36 10.59
C CYS A 305 -12.48 9.47 9.92
N ILE A 306 -12.06 8.31 9.43
CA ILE A 306 -12.97 7.36 8.76
C ILE A 306 -14.06 6.86 9.70
N ASN A 307 -13.71 6.56 10.96
CA ASN A 307 -14.69 6.13 11.96
C ASN A 307 -15.78 7.18 12.27
N ASP A 308 -15.40 8.45 12.27
CA ASP A 308 -16.36 9.54 12.46
C ASP A 308 -17.27 9.70 11.25
N LYS A 309 -16.71 9.63 10.04
CA LYS A 309 -17.48 9.67 8.80
C LYS A 309 -18.49 8.51 8.64
N ILE A 310 -18.17 7.33 9.17
CA ILE A 310 -19.08 6.17 9.13
C ILE A 310 -20.27 6.37 10.11
N LYS A 311 -20.07 7.06 11.22
CA LYS A 311 -21.08 7.30 12.26
C LYS A 311 -22.08 8.39 11.88
N ASN A 312 -21.64 9.36 11.07
CA ASN A 312 -22.42 10.51 10.62
C ASN A 312 -22.91 10.33 9.17
#